data_d6f8eaba059173802cdab9f8edc68bb6
#
_entry.id   d6f8eaba059173802cdab9f8edc68bb6
#
_cell.length_a   1.000
_cell.length_b   1.000
_cell.length_c   1.000
_cell.angle_alpha   90.00
_cell.angle_beta   90.00
_cell.angle_gamma   90.00
#
_symmetry.space_group_name_H-M   'P 1'
#
loop_
_entity.id
_entity.type
_entity.pdbx_description
1 polymer ?
#
loop_
_entity_poly.entity_id
_entity_poly.type
_entity_poly.pdbx_seq_one_letter_code
_entity_poly.pdbx_strand_id
1 'polypeptide(L)'
;MKNSIKISLYAVLFSMCVFAFTTDGYSQEQETSEEVDLTPKFGIKGGVNLSNLYVDNVQDEHVKVAGQVGFFAKLPLTRGLSLQPELLYTSKGAKVTYDNLLQGKGEYRYNLNYVEVPLTLVFNIVKNFNLHGGGYVAYLTSANVKNLNDGTITGFSDLRADNFHRVDYGLVGGLGVDIENVTIGARYNYGMAEVGKPGSFSGDMTQNAKNSSLAFFIGIAF
;
A
#
# COMPACT_ATOMS: atom_id res chain seq x y z
N MET A 1 -5.72 30.07 7.47
CA MET A 1 -4.34 29.58 7.65
C MET A 1 -4.07 28.14 7.16
N LYS A 2 -5.07 27.23 7.08
CA LYS A 2 -4.87 25.84 6.61
C LYS A 2 -4.53 25.66 5.11
N ASN A 3 -4.93 26.60 4.25
CA ASN A 3 -4.69 26.47 2.80
C ASN A 3 -3.28 26.91 2.36
N SER A 4 -2.63 27.80 3.12
CA SER A 4 -1.28 28.27 2.80
C SER A 4 -0.21 27.19 2.98
N ILE A 5 -0.41 26.25 3.93
CA ILE A 5 0.54 25.17 4.18
C ILE A 5 0.53 24.12 3.08
N LYS A 6 -0.66 23.82 2.51
CA LYS A 6 -0.79 22.85 1.41
C LYS A 6 -0.12 23.35 0.13
N ILE A 7 -0.28 24.65 -0.20
CA ILE A 7 0.35 25.27 -1.36
C ILE A 7 1.88 25.27 -1.22
N SER A 8 2.39 25.53 -0.02
CA SER A 8 3.83 25.49 0.25
C SER A 8 4.42 24.08 0.07
N LEU A 9 3.70 23.02 0.48
CA LEU A 9 4.16 21.65 0.34
C LEU A 9 4.22 21.19 -1.12
N TYR A 10 3.23 21.58 -1.94
CA TYR A 10 3.24 21.29 -3.39
C TYR A 10 4.33 22.06 -4.13
N ALA A 11 4.61 23.30 -3.72
CA ALA A 11 5.69 24.12 -4.29
C ALA A 11 7.07 23.53 -3.98
N VAL A 12 7.29 22.99 -2.79
CA VAL A 12 8.54 22.31 -2.40
C VAL A 12 8.73 21.00 -3.16
N LEU A 13 7.67 20.20 -3.32
CA LEU A 13 7.71 18.96 -4.12
C LEU A 13 7.96 19.24 -5.60
N PHE A 14 7.30 20.27 -6.16
CA PHE A 14 7.52 20.68 -7.55
C PHE A 14 8.93 21.24 -7.78
N SER A 15 9.47 22.02 -6.82
CA SER A 15 10.84 22.53 -6.85
C SER A 15 11.89 21.42 -6.80
N MET A 16 11.67 20.35 -6.01
CA MET A 16 12.54 19.18 -5.97
C MET A 16 12.56 18.41 -7.29
N CYS A 17 11.41 18.31 -7.97
CA CYS A 17 11.36 17.67 -9.30
C CYS A 17 12.09 18.48 -10.38
N VAL A 18 12.03 19.81 -10.32
CA VAL A 18 12.71 20.67 -11.32
C VAL A 18 14.22 20.67 -11.15
N PHE A 19 14.73 20.55 -9.91
CA PHE A 19 16.18 20.49 -9.66
C PHE A 19 16.84 19.19 -10.13
N ALA A 20 16.06 18.11 -10.31
CA ALA A 20 16.57 16.83 -10.80
C ALA A 20 16.88 16.83 -12.32
N PHE A 21 16.45 17.85 -13.07
CA PHE A 21 16.61 17.92 -14.53
C PHE A 21 17.70 18.91 -15.00
N THR A 22 18.45 19.57 -14.11
CA THR A 22 19.41 20.61 -14.50
C THR A 22 20.88 20.30 -14.20
N THR A 23 21.25 19.03 -14.09
CA THR A 23 22.68 18.67 -14.02
C THR A 23 23.13 17.91 -15.26
N ASP A 24 23.18 18.59 -16.41
CA ASP A 24 24.01 18.17 -17.53
C ASP A 24 25.45 18.54 -17.21
N GLY A 25 26.11 17.70 -16.44
CA GLY A 25 27.55 17.77 -16.23
C GLY A 25 28.27 16.98 -17.31
N TYR A 26 28.92 17.67 -18.24
CA TYR A 26 29.81 17.08 -19.23
C TYR A 26 30.94 16.33 -18.52
N SER A 27 30.95 15.01 -18.59
CA SER A 27 32.14 14.18 -18.42
C SER A 27 32.14 13.18 -19.55
N GLN A 28 33.03 13.41 -20.53
CA GLN A 28 33.42 12.37 -21.48
C GLN A 28 34.39 11.44 -20.76
N GLU A 29 33.86 10.49 -20.02
CA GLU A 29 34.57 9.30 -19.62
C GLU A 29 34.22 8.18 -20.62
N GLN A 30 35.25 7.58 -21.16
CA GLN A 30 35.19 6.47 -22.09
C GLN A 30 34.42 5.32 -21.45
N GLU A 31 33.13 5.19 -21.80
CA GLU A 31 32.27 4.09 -21.33
C GLU A 31 32.84 2.78 -21.93
N THR A 32 33.54 2.03 -21.08
CA THR A 32 33.54 0.58 -21.23
C THR A 32 32.09 0.18 -21.16
N SER A 33 31.54 -0.34 -22.23
CA SER A 33 30.17 -0.85 -22.31
C SER A 33 30.04 -2.03 -21.35
N GLU A 34 29.80 -1.77 -20.07
CA GLU A 34 29.31 -2.79 -19.17
C GLU A 34 27.96 -3.25 -19.72
N GLU A 35 27.92 -4.49 -20.11
CA GLU A 35 26.73 -5.17 -20.60
C GLU A 35 25.64 -5.02 -19.55
N VAL A 36 24.55 -4.34 -19.92
CA VAL A 36 23.44 -4.10 -18.97
C VAL A 36 22.81 -5.45 -18.65
N ASP A 37 22.94 -5.90 -17.43
CA ASP A 37 22.25 -7.11 -16.96
C ASP A 37 20.74 -6.86 -16.92
N LEU A 38 20.05 -7.27 -17.97
CA LEU A 38 18.58 -7.21 -18.12
C LEU A 38 17.92 -8.53 -17.70
N THR A 39 18.58 -9.34 -16.90
CA THR A 39 18.04 -10.62 -16.45
C THR A 39 16.82 -10.40 -15.54
N PRO A 40 15.66 -10.97 -15.88
CA PRO A 40 14.50 -10.96 -15.01
C PRO A 40 14.80 -11.66 -13.68
N LYS A 41 14.36 -11.05 -12.57
CA LYS A 41 14.48 -11.62 -11.23
C LYS A 41 13.11 -11.92 -10.69
N PHE A 42 12.97 -13.07 -10.04
CA PHE A 42 11.76 -13.46 -9.33
C PHE A 42 12.03 -13.46 -7.84
N GLY A 43 11.01 -13.25 -7.04
CA GLY A 43 11.23 -13.21 -5.61
C GLY A 43 9.96 -13.36 -4.80
N ILE A 44 10.18 -13.47 -3.49
CA ILE A 44 9.13 -13.47 -2.47
C ILE A 44 9.14 -12.14 -1.73
N LYS A 45 7.97 -11.69 -1.32
CA LYS A 45 7.79 -10.42 -0.60
C LYS A 45 6.88 -10.65 0.60
N GLY A 46 7.27 -10.09 1.74
CA GLY A 46 6.46 -10.12 2.95
C GLY A 46 6.56 -8.79 3.69
N GLY A 47 5.54 -8.49 4.52
CA GLY A 47 5.55 -7.24 5.24
C GLY A 47 4.34 -7.01 6.13
N VAL A 48 4.30 -5.83 6.73
CA VAL A 48 3.21 -5.37 7.57
C VAL A 48 2.53 -4.16 6.92
N ASN A 49 1.20 -4.14 6.98
CA ASN A 49 0.37 -3.06 6.53
C ASN A 49 -0.20 -2.30 7.72
N LEU A 50 -0.05 -1.00 7.72
CA LEU A 50 -0.80 -0.06 8.54
C LEU A 50 -1.95 0.43 7.70
N SER A 51 -3.12 -0.21 7.83
CA SER A 51 -4.29 0.10 6.99
C SER A 51 -5.33 0.92 7.73
N ASN A 52 -6.02 1.76 6.97
CA ASN A 52 -7.16 2.51 7.41
C ASN A 52 -8.24 2.55 6.32
N LEU A 53 -9.51 2.73 6.72
CA LEU A 53 -10.61 3.05 5.81
C LEU A 53 -10.79 4.56 5.83
N TYR A 54 -10.42 5.23 4.75
CA TYR A 54 -10.55 6.68 4.64
C TYR A 54 -12.00 7.05 4.29
N VAL A 55 -12.61 7.86 5.16
CA VAL A 55 -13.92 8.49 4.95
C VAL A 55 -13.74 10.00 5.05
N ASP A 56 -14.25 10.76 4.08
CA ASP A 56 -14.01 12.23 3.98
C ASP A 56 -14.41 13.06 5.21
N ASN A 57 -15.18 12.51 6.16
CA ASN A 57 -15.78 13.27 7.27
C ASN A 57 -15.66 12.63 8.68
N VAL A 58 -14.83 11.61 8.90
CA VAL A 58 -14.68 10.96 10.21
C VAL A 58 -13.25 11.12 10.74
N GLN A 59 -13.10 11.62 11.99
CA GLN A 59 -11.81 11.93 12.60
C GLN A 59 -11.27 10.87 13.59
N ASP A 60 -12.04 9.82 13.91
CA ASP A 60 -11.68 8.81 14.93
C ASP A 60 -11.32 7.44 14.34
N GLU A 61 -10.54 7.44 13.26
CA GLU A 61 -10.10 6.21 12.62
C GLU A 61 -8.82 5.67 13.26
N HIS A 62 -8.88 4.44 13.77
CA HIS A 62 -7.70 3.77 14.32
C HIS A 62 -7.04 2.86 13.30
N VAL A 63 -5.72 3.04 13.14
CA VAL A 63 -4.90 2.25 12.24
C VAL A 63 -4.93 0.77 12.62
N LYS A 64 -5.23 -0.08 11.64
CA LYS A 64 -5.14 -1.52 11.79
C LYS A 64 -3.80 -2.03 11.28
N VAL A 65 -3.10 -2.79 12.12
CA VAL A 65 -1.89 -3.51 11.72
C VAL A 65 -2.27 -4.88 11.18
N ALA A 66 -1.78 -5.22 9.99
CA ALA A 66 -2.03 -6.50 9.33
C ALA A 66 -0.82 -6.93 8.49
N GLY A 67 -0.83 -8.18 7.98
CA GLY A 67 0.25 -8.71 7.17
C GLY A 67 -0.04 -8.69 5.68
N GLN A 68 1.03 -8.79 4.89
CA GLN A 68 1.00 -9.11 3.47
C GLN A 68 2.12 -10.08 3.13
N VAL A 69 1.88 -10.96 2.15
CA VAL A 69 2.87 -11.90 1.63
C VAL A 69 2.55 -12.23 0.17
N GLY A 70 3.57 -12.50 -0.63
CA GLY A 70 3.36 -12.89 -2.02
C GLY A 70 4.65 -12.97 -2.81
N PHE A 71 4.49 -12.88 -4.12
CA PHE A 71 5.55 -13.02 -5.11
C PHE A 71 5.67 -11.76 -5.94
N PHE A 72 6.84 -11.53 -6.49
CA PHE A 72 7.08 -10.48 -7.48
C PHE A 72 8.03 -10.96 -8.57
N ALA A 73 7.94 -10.29 -9.73
CA ALA A 73 8.95 -10.38 -10.78
C ALA A 73 9.48 -8.98 -11.04
N LYS A 74 10.80 -8.80 -11.04
CA LYS A 74 11.47 -7.55 -11.43
C LYS A 74 12.01 -7.74 -12.84
N LEU A 75 11.43 -7.03 -13.80
CA LEU A 75 11.73 -7.09 -15.22
C LEU A 75 12.49 -5.82 -15.62
N PRO A 76 13.82 -5.85 -15.68
CA PRO A 76 14.61 -4.68 -16.08
C PRO A 76 14.27 -4.26 -17.51
N LEU A 77 13.97 -2.98 -17.71
CA LEU A 77 13.74 -2.37 -19.03
C LEU A 77 14.98 -1.60 -19.50
N THR A 78 15.66 -0.94 -18.54
CA THR A 78 16.93 -0.22 -18.75
C THR A 78 17.78 -0.34 -17.49
N ARG A 79 18.99 0.26 -17.47
CA ARG A 79 19.87 0.30 -16.28
C ARG A 79 19.19 0.84 -15.01
N GLY A 80 18.28 1.81 -15.16
CA GLY A 80 17.64 2.49 -14.03
C GLY A 80 16.15 2.25 -13.90
N LEU A 81 15.53 1.48 -14.83
CA LEU A 81 14.10 1.30 -14.88
C LEU A 81 13.73 -0.17 -14.98
N SER A 82 12.82 -0.62 -14.13
CA SER A 82 12.25 -1.97 -14.18
C SER A 82 10.73 -1.92 -14.08
N LEU A 83 10.06 -2.86 -14.73
CA LEU A 83 8.65 -3.16 -14.51
C LEU A 83 8.55 -4.26 -13.45
N GLN A 84 7.69 -4.06 -12.46
CA GLN A 84 7.54 -5.04 -11.36
C GLN A 84 6.07 -5.39 -11.13
N PRO A 85 5.57 -6.45 -11.80
CA PRO A 85 4.32 -7.09 -11.43
C PRO A 85 4.49 -7.87 -10.14
N GLU A 86 3.43 -7.86 -9.30
CA GLU A 86 3.39 -8.58 -8.03
C GLU A 86 2.06 -9.34 -7.89
N LEU A 87 2.06 -10.38 -7.06
CA LEU A 87 0.88 -11.11 -6.63
C LEU A 87 0.94 -11.24 -5.11
N LEU A 88 0.07 -10.53 -4.40
CA LEU A 88 0.10 -10.43 -2.95
C LEU A 88 -1.21 -10.92 -2.34
N TYR A 89 -1.10 -11.66 -1.25
CA TYR A 89 -2.19 -11.82 -0.31
C TYR A 89 -2.03 -10.80 0.81
N THR A 90 -3.00 -9.91 0.96
CA THR A 90 -2.92 -8.78 1.88
C THR A 90 -4.18 -8.63 2.70
N SER A 91 -4.05 -8.28 3.97
CA SER A 91 -5.17 -7.93 4.83
C SER A 91 -5.22 -6.41 5.02
N LYS A 92 -6.40 -5.83 4.76
CA LYS A 92 -6.70 -4.40 4.95
C LYS A 92 -7.89 -4.27 5.90
N GLY A 93 -8.32 -3.05 6.21
CA GLY A 93 -9.50 -2.77 7.00
C GLY A 93 -9.25 -1.69 8.05
N ALA A 94 -10.16 -1.61 9.01
CA ALA A 94 -10.13 -0.60 10.06
C ALA A 94 -10.42 -1.21 11.44
N LYS A 95 -10.15 -0.42 12.44
CA LYS A 95 -10.38 -0.65 13.85
C LYS A 95 -11.39 0.39 14.34
N VAL A 96 -12.49 -0.04 14.96
CA VAL A 96 -13.47 0.85 15.57
C VAL A 96 -13.55 0.54 17.04
N THR A 97 -13.25 1.55 17.88
CA THR A 97 -13.36 1.44 19.33
C THR A 97 -14.68 2.01 19.79
N TYR A 98 -15.34 1.35 20.73
CA TYR A 98 -16.54 1.87 21.39
C TYR A 98 -16.35 1.89 22.91
N ASP A 99 -16.89 2.92 23.55
CA ASP A 99 -16.92 3.09 25.00
C ASP A 99 -18.36 3.41 25.41
N ASN A 100 -19.10 2.38 25.82
CA ASN A 100 -20.50 2.52 26.23
C ASN A 100 -20.65 2.20 27.72
N LEU A 101 -21.35 3.07 28.45
CA LEU A 101 -21.65 2.92 29.87
C LEU A 101 -22.38 1.60 30.25
N LEU A 102 -23.07 0.95 29.28
CA LEU A 102 -23.81 -0.29 29.48
C LEU A 102 -23.07 -1.55 29.02
N GLN A 103 -22.13 -1.44 28.09
CA GLN A 103 -21.42 -2.58 27.49
C GLN A 103 -19.90 -2.55 27.74
N GLY A 104 -19.39 -1.50 28.42
CA GLY A 104 -17.97 -1.33 28.66
C GLY A 104 -17.20 -0.87 27.40
N LYS A 105 -15.86 -0.99 27.46
CA LYS A 105 -14.95 -0.67 26.37
C LYS A 105 -14.71 -1.90 25.51
N GLY A 106 -14.88 -1.76 24.21
CA GLY A 106 -14.60 -2.83 23.26
C GLY A 106 -14.08 -2.30 21.92
N GLU A 107 -13.59 -3.23 21.11
CA GLU A 107 -13.00 -2.96 19.81
C GLU A 107 -13.54 -3.92 18.76
N TYR A 108 -14.05 -3.37 17.65
CA TYR A 108 -14.38 -4.13 16.45
C TYR A 108 -13.23 -4.00 15.44
N ARG A 109 -12.65 -5.15 15.04
CA ARG A 109 -11.66 -5.19 13.97
C ARG A 109 -12.28 -5.75 12.70
N TYR A 110 -12.40 -4.90 11.68
CA TYR A 110 -12.80 -5.29 10.34
C TYR A 110 -11.58 -5.80 9.58
N ASN A 111 -11.62 -7.06 9.16
CA ASN A 111 -10.57 -7.67 8.36
C ASN A 111 -11.11 -7.94 6.97
N LEU A 112 -10.52 -7.30 5.98
CA LEU A 112 -10.80 -7.49 4.56
C LEU A 112 -9.55 -8.09 3.93
N ASN A 113 -9.63 -9.34 3.49
CA ASN A 113 -8.49 -10.05 2.90
C ASN A 113 -8.63 -10.05 1.39
N TYR A 114 -7.55 -9.63 0.73
CA TYR A 114 -7.50 -9.46 -0.72
C TYR A 114 -6.38 -10.29 -1.33
N VAL A 115 -6.63 -10.77 -2.55
CA VAL A 115 -5.58 -11.06 -3.50
C VAL A 115 -5.38 -9.80 -4.33
N GLU A 116 -4.20 -9.21 -4.27
CA GLU A 116 -3.83 -7.94 -4.89
C GLU A 116 -2.77 -8.15 -5.95
N VAL A 117 -2.93 -7.50 -7.11
CA VAL A 117 -1.98 -7.52 -8.23
C VAL A 117 -1.52 -6.08 -8.49
N PRO A 118 -0.45 -5.64 -7.83
CA PRO A 118 0.22 -4.40 -8.17
C PRO A 118 1.03 -4.54 -9.46
N LEU A 119 1.05 -3.47 -10.27
CA LEU A 119 1.95 -3.29 -11.39
C LEU A 119 2.69 -1.97 -11.20
N THR A 120 3.99 -2.03 -10.92
CA THR A 120 4.79 -0.86 -10.60
C THR A 120 5.97 -0.68 -11.54
N LEU A 121 6.31 0.57 -11.82
CA LEU A 121 7.59 0.97 -12.38
C LEU A 121 8.54 1.26 -11.22
N VAL A 122 9.74 0.72 -11.29
CA VAL A 122 10.80 0.88 -10.29
C VAL A 122 11.93 1.66 -10.91
N PHE A 123 12.23 2.83 -10.35
CA PHE A 123 13.28 3.73 -10.78
C PHE A 123 14.45 3.67 -9.79
N ASN A 124 15.59 3.17 -10.18
CA ASN A 124 16.81 3.21 -9.39
C ASN A 124 17.46 4.59 -9.55
N ILE A 125 17.36 5.44 -8.52
CA ILE A 125 17.90 6.80 -8.53
C ILE A 125 19.42 6.78 -8.29
N VAL A 126 19.84 5.92 -7.37
CA VAL A 126 21.25 5.62 -7.09
C VAL A 126 21.39 4.11 -6.90
N LYS A 127 22.63 3.61 -6.85
CA LYS A 127 22.94 2.17 -6.86
C LYS A 127 22.06 1.31 -5.97
N ASN A 128 21.66 1.80 -4.80
CA ASN A 128 20.94 1.02 -3.78
C ASN A 128 19.58 1.62 -3.41
N PHE A 129 19.17 2.73 -4.00
CA PHE A 129 17.92 3.40 -3.65
C PHE A 129 16.98 3.47 -4.85
N ASN A 130 15.76 3.00 -4.67
CA ASN A 130 14.73 3.02 -5.69
C ASN A 130 13.49 3.77 -5.24
N LEU A 131 12.82 4.40 -6.19
CA LEU A 131 11.42 4.82 -6.09
C LEU A 131 10.57 3.89 -6.94
N HIS A 132 9.38 3.59 -6.49
CA HIS A 132 8.45 2.81 -7.28
C HIS A 132 7.05 3.41 -7.23
N GLY A 133 6.34 3.31 -8.35
CA GLY A 133 4.98 3.82 -8.46
C GLY A 133 4.21 3.08 -9.55
N GLY A 134 2.89 3.04 -9.41
CA GLY A 134 2.02 2.35 -10.35
C GLY A 134 0.59 2.25 -9.89
N GLY A 135 -0.11 1.23 -10.38
CA GLY A 135 -1.47 0.91 -9.99
C GLY A 135 -1.60 -0.49 -9.41
N TYR A 136 -2.75 -0.75 -8.80
CA TYR A 136 -3.11 -2.10 -8.36
C TYR A 136 -4.58 -2.39 -8.62
N VAL A 137 -4.87 -3.67 -8.74
CA VAL A 137 -6.22 -4.24 -8.67
C VAL A 137 -6.21 -5.33 -7.61
N ALA A 138 -7.26 -5.39 -6.80
CA ALA A 138 -7.38 -6.37 -5.74
C ALA A 138 -8.78 -7.00 -5.72
N TYR A 139 -8.84 -8.28 -5.37
CA TYR A 139 -10.09 -9.01 -5.24
C TYR A 139 -10.29 -9.47 -3.81
N LEU A 140 -11.43 -9.08 -3.21
CA LEU A 140 -11.82 -9.45 -1.85
C LEU A 140 -12.15 -10.95 -1.80
N THR A 141 -11.35 -11.69 -1.05
CA THR A 141 -11.52 -13.14 -0.85
C THR A 141 -12.34 -13.46 0.38
N SER A 142 -12.14 -12.71 1.47
CA SER A 142 -12.92 -12.87 2.70
C SER A 142 -13.03 -11.58 3.49
N ALA A 143 -14.14 -11.44 4.22
CA ALA A 143 -14.41 -10.35 5.14
C ALA A 143 -14.84 -10.92 6.49
N ASN A 144 -14.23 -10.49 7.59
CA ASN A 144 -14.63 -10.90 8.92
C ASN A 144 -14.50 -9.76 9.93
N VAL A 145 -15.30 -9.82 10.99
CA VAL A 145 -15.21 -8.90 12.13
C VAL A 145 -14.84 -9.71 13.37
N LYS A 146 -13.85 -9.21 14.08
CA LYS A 146 -13.49 -9.70 15.41
C LYS A 146 -13.94 -8.68 16.45
N ASN A 147 -14.69 -9.15 17.45
CA ASN A 147 -15.03 -8.36 18.63
C ASN A 147 -14.02 -8.68 19.73
N LEU A 148 -13.35 -7.65 20.24
CA LEU A 148 -12.40 -7.77 21.34
C LEU A 148 -12.93 -6.98 22.54
N ASN A 149 -13.00 -7.62 23.70
CA ASN A 149 -13.26 -6.98 24.97
C ASN A 149 -12.01 -7.14 25.84
N ASP A 150 -11.43 -6.05 26.34
CA ASP A 150 -10.16 -6.03 27.11
C ASP A 150 -9.02 -6.83 26.46
N GLY A 151 -8.91 -6.76 25.10
CA GLY A 151 -7.88 -7.47 24.35
C GLY A 151 -8.17 -8.96 24.11
N THR A 152 -9.24 -9.51 24.68
CA THR A 152 -9.65 -10.89 24.47
C THR A 152 -10.71 -10.97 23.38
N ILE A 153 -10.56 -11.91 22.43
CA ILE A 153 -11.57 -12.15 21.39
C ILE A 153 -12.81 -12.74 22.01
N THR A 154 -13.89 -11.96 22.09
CA THR A 154 -15.18 -12.37 22.66
C THR A 154 -16.19 -12.78 21.59
N GLY A 155 -15.94 -12.45 20.32
CA GLY A 155 -16.80 -12.81 19.20
C GLY A 155 -16.04 -12.81 17.88
N PHE A 156 -16.40 -13.78 17.04
CA PHE A 156 -15.95 -13.87 15.66
C PHE A 156 -17.17 -14.03 14.77
N SER A 157 -17.33 -13.16 13.79
CA SER A 157 -18.40 -13.24 12.82
C SER A 157 -17.85 -13.08 11.42
N ASP A 158 -18.12 -14.06 10.57
CA ASP A 158 -17.89 -13.92 9.15
C ASP A 158 -18.89 -12.93 8.57
N LEU A 159 -18.40 -11.85 8.00
CA LEU A 159 -19.23 -10.93 7.24
C LEU A 159 -19.51 -11.52 5.86
N ARG A 160 -20.72 -11.33 5.38
CA ARG A 160 -21.01 -11.67 3.99
C ARG A 160 -20.19 -10.77 3.07
N ALA A 161 -19.24 -11.36 2.35
CA ALA A 161 -18.42 -10.65 1.38
C ALA A 161 -19.26 -9.95 0.30
N ASP A 162 -20.54 -10.36 0.15
CA ASP A 162 -21.52 -9.76 -0.77
C ASP A 162 -21.94 -8.34 -0.35
N ASN A 163 -21.77 -7.98 0.91
CA ASN A 163 -22.03 -6.64 1.44
C ASN A 163 -20.94 -5.63 1.08
N PHE A 164 -19.85 -6.09 0.47
CA PHE A 164 -18.71 -5.29 0.07
C PHE A 164 -18.50 -5.35 -1.44
N HIS A 165 -17.89 -4.30 -1.99
CA HIS A 165 -17.38 -4.37 -3.36
C HIS A 165 -16.21 -5.35 -3.40
N ARG A 166 -16.31 -6.35 -4.26
CA ARG A 166 -15.29 -7.41 -4.35
C ARG A 166 -14.01 -6.93 -5.02
N VAL A 167 -14.10 -5.89 -5.82
CA VAL A 167 -12.95 -5.35 -6.56
C VAL A 167 -12.55 -4.02 -5.93
N ASP A 168 -11.29 -3.93 -5.53
CA ASP A 168 -10.61 -2.71 -5.11
C ASP A 168 -9.52 -2.39 -6.13
N TYR A 169 -9.29 -1.12 -6.41
CA TYR A 169 -8.25 -0.65 -7.31
C TYR A 169 -7.76 0.73 -6.86
N GLY A 170 -6.55 1.06 -7.25
CA GLY A 170 -5.97 2.33 -6.86
C GLY A 170 -4.54 2.52 -7.33
N LEU A 171 -3.88 3.48 -6.71
CA LEU A 171 -2.50 3.83 -6.98
C LEU A 171 -1.59 3.36 -5.85
N VAL A 172 -0.35 3.08 -6.22
CA VAL A 172 0.71 2.75 -5.26
C VAL A 172 1.93 3.62 -5.53
N GLY A 173 2.60 4.04 -4.46
CA GLY A 173 3.85 4.78 -4.54
C GLY A 173 4.70 4.52 -3.32
N GLY A 174 6.01 4.41 -3.51
CA GLY A 174 6.90 4.08 -2.41
C GLY A 174 8.37 4.21 -2.76
N LEU A 175 9.17 3.81 -1.80
CA LEU A 175 10.63 3.84 -1.87
C LEU A 175 11.21 2.54 -1.30
N GLY A 176 12.40 2.19 -1.75
CA GLY A 176 13.11 1.00 -1.30
C GLY A 176 14.61 1.15 -1.33
N VAL A 177 15.26 0.32 -0.54
CA VAL A 177 16.71 0.14 -0.54
C VAL A 177 17.01 -1.28 -0.95
N ASP A 178 17.78 -1.44 -2.02
CA ASP A 178 18.22 -2.71 -2.55
C ASP A 178 19.63 -3.04 -1.99
N ILE A 179 19.74 -4.15 -1.28
CA ILE A 179 21.00 -4.67 -0.74
C ILE A 179 21.19 -6.06 -1.34
N GLU A 180 22.02 -6.16 -2.37
CA GLU A 180 22.20 -7.39 -3.16
C GLU A 180 20.85 -7.91 -3.70
N ASN A 181 20.36 -9.03 -3.16
CA ASN A 181 19.10 -9.65 -3.55
C ASN A 181 17.93 -9.30 -2.62
N VAL A 182 18.16 -8.45 -1.60
CA VAL A 182 17.16 -8.06 -0.62
C VAL A 182 16.73 -6.62 -0.86
N THR A 183 15.43 -6.39 -0.95
CA THR A 183 14.83 -5.05 -0.96
C THR A 183 14.10 -4.82 0.35
N ILE A 184 14.39 -3.73 1.04
CA ILE A 184 13.61 -3.23 2.19
C ILE A 184 12.94 -1.94 1.76
N GLY A 185 11.63 -1.81 2.01
CA GLY A 185 10.93 -0.62 1.51
C GLY A 185 9.66 -0.28 2.27
N ALA A 186 9.16 0.92 1.92
CA ALA A 186 7.87 1.41 2.36
C ALA A 186 7.04 1.81 1.14
N ARG A 187 5.74 1.51 1.17
CA ARG A 187 4.79 1.74 0.08
C ARG A 187 3.49 2.27 0.64
N TYR A 188 2.97 3.31 0.04
CA TYR A 188 1.63 3.81 0.29
C TYR A 188 0.68 3.32 -0.82
N ASN A 189 -0.42 2.70 -0.43
CA ASN A 189 -1.49 2.28 -1.32
C ASN A 189 -2.68 3.21 -1.10
N TYR A 190 -3.15 3.85 -2.17
CA TYR A 190 -4.31 4.74 -2.19
C TYR A 190 -5.43 4.09 -2.99
N GLY A 191 -6.44 3.55 -2.29
CA GLY A 191 -7.63 2.96 -2.90
C GLY A 191 -8.54 4.04 -3.47
N MET A 192 -9.09 3.76 -4.64
CA MET A 192 -10.03 4.62 -5.35
C MET A 192 -11.44 4.04 -5.38
N ALA A 193 -11.59 2.74 -5.13
CA ALA A 193 -12.87 2.06 -5.05
C ALA A 193 -13.50 2.21 -3.67
N GLU A 194 -14.81 2.33 -3.63
CA GLU A 194 -15.59 2.28 -2.40
C GLU A 194 -15.64 0.84 -1.88
N VAL A 195 -15.58 0.68 -0.55
CA VAL A 195 -15.51 -0.64 0.09
C VAL A 195 -16.90 -1.22 0.33
N GLY A 196 -17.83 -0.41 0.85
CA GLY A 196 -19.16 -0.86 1.24
C GLY A 196 -20.18 -0.78 0.13
N LYS A 197 -21.09 -1.76 0.06
CA LYS A 197 -22.30 -1.69 -0.77
C LYS A 197 -23.49 -1.22 0.04
N PRO A 198 -24.36 -0.37 -0.51
CA PRO A 198 -25.59 0.03 0.17
C PRO A 198 -26.54 -1.17 0.35
N GLY A 199 -27.37 -1.12 1.41
CA GLY A 199 -28.42 -2.11 1.67
C GLY A 199 -28.10 -3.18 2.72
N SER A 200 -26.98 -3.04 3.45
CA SER A 200 -26.68 -3.84 4.62
C SER A 200 -26.02 -2.99 5.70
N PHE A 201 -26.23 -3.31 6.97
CA PHE A 201 -25.66 -2.54 8.09
C PHE A 201 -24.14 -2.36 7.99
N SER A 202 -23.40 -3.42 7.65
CA SER A 202 -21.95 -3.36 7.47
C SER A 202 -21.53 -2.61 6.19
N GLY A 203 -22.31 -2.71 5.13
CA GLY A 203 -22.10 -1.98 3.88
C GLY A 203 -22.39 -0.49 4.03
N ASP A 204 -23.48 -0.15 4.71
CA ASP A 204 -23.87 1.25 4.95
C ASP A 204 -22.87 1.98 5.86
N MET A 205 -22.31 1.29 6.87
CA MET A 205 -21.24 1.86 7.72
C MET A 205 -19.92 2.10 6.99
N THR A 206 -19.67 1.39 5.90
CA THR A 206 -18.42 1.51 5.09
C THR A 206 -18.68 2.11 3.70
N GLN A 207 -19.88 2.62 3.46
CA GLN A 207 -20.26 3.35 2.26
C GLN A 207 -19.41 4.61 2.15
N ASN A 208 -18.88 4.88 0.96
CA ASN A 208 -17.92 5.96 0.68
C ASN A 208 -16.53 5.77 1.35
N ALA A 209 -16.31 4.70 2.13
CA ALA A 209 -14.99 4.41 2.66
C ALA A 209 -14.10 3.81 1.57
N LYS A 210 -12.87 4.31 1.48
CA LYS A 210 -11.84 3.81 0.56
C LYS A 210 -10.68 3.23 1.35
N ASN A 211 -10.03 2.21 0.81
CA ASN A 211 -8.87 1.62 1.43
C ASN A 211 -7.65 2.56 1.32
N SER A 212 -6.95 2.77 2.42
CA SER A 212 -5.59 3.32 2.38
C SER A 212 -4.67 2.50 3.27
N SER A 213 -3.43 2.31 2.86
CA SER A 213 -2.47 1.59 3.69
C SER A 213 -1.04 2.03 3.44
N LEU A 214 -0.28 2.11 4.53
CA LEU A 214 1.17 2.22 4.51
C LEU A 214 1.76 0.84 4.79
N ALA A 215 2.48 0.29 3.83
CA ALA A 215 3.10 -1.02 3.92
C ALA A 215 4.61 -0.89 4.14
N PHE A 216 5.17 -1.63 5.08
CA PHE A 216 6.61 -1.87 5.21
C PHE A 216 6.88 -3.30 4.79
N PHE A 217 7.86 -3.50 3.92
CA PHE A 217 8.10 -4.82 3.33
C PHE A 217 9.56 -5.16 3.19
N ILE A 218 9.81 -6.46 3.12
CA ILE A 218 11.07 -7.04 2.71
C ILE A 218 10.79 -7.94 1.50
N GLY A 219 11.58 -7.81 0.45
CA GLY A 219 11.58 -8.67 -0.74
C GLY A 219 12.92 -9.37 -0.87
N ILE A 220 12.91 -10.64 -1.28
CA ILE A 220 14.11 -11.41 -1.58
C ILE A 220 13.97 -11.92 -3.00
N ALA A 221 14.89 -11.53 -3.88
CA ALA A 221 14.97 -11.94 -5.28
C ALA A 221 16.00 -13.08 -5.46
N PHE A 222 15.78 -13.91 -6.45
CA PHE A 222 16.65 -15.05 -6.80
C PHE A 222 16.61 -15.32 -8.31
#